data_b9d2e0638f2045e86c926ee7efcd9f2b
#
_entry.id   b9d2e0638f2045e86c926ee7efcd9f2b
#
_cell.length_a   1.000
_cell.length_b   1.000
_cell.length_c   1.000
_cell.angle_alpha   90.00
_cell.angle_beta   90.00
_cell.angle_gamma   90.00
#
_symmetry.space_group_name_H-M   'P 1'
#
loop_
_entity.id
_entity.type
_entity.pdbx_description
1 polymer ?
#
loop_
_entity_poly.entity_id
_entity_poly.type
_entity_poly.pdbx_seq_one_letter_code
_entity_poly.pdbx_strand_id
1 'polypeptide(L)'
;MAKSHFPIDLGVLAAVKQLIPPESTILELGSGEGTNLLTQQYSVYSVEDDIDWVGYCAESTYIHCPLVETYHKGSTVSWYDADILAKNLPEDYQLILVDGPSGKSGRFGLLANISLFRNDVPIIIDDTIRSEEANIARELAFLLNRPLYTFWNFSIITPVILSNLQIAKIQHAALNVLTKEEDKYLLSYFSRCDRTTDFGLSYYDNVIAEELRLQTELISLRLSKNRLDSIERSYSLMLGRFFTAPFRAFSLLFKRRG
;
A
#
# COMPACT_ATOMS: atom_id res chain seq x y z
N MET A 1 21.77 15.47 6.02
CA MET A 1 21.51 14.06 5.65
C MET A 1 20.34 14.08 4.67
N ALA A 2 20.40 13.34 3.56
CA ALA A 2 19.22 13.21 2.70
C ALA A 2 18.14 12.49 3.52
N LYS A 3 16.94 13.10 3.64
CA LYS A 3 15.78 12.45 4.24
C LYS A 3 15.48 11.22 3.39
N SER A 4 15.27 10.06 4.01
CA SER A 4 14.91 8.85 3.28
C SER A 4 13.56 9.09 2.59
N HIS A 5 13.49 8.76 1.29
CA HIS A 5 12.25 8.86 0.54
C HIS A 5 11.29 7.76 0.98
N PHE A 6 10.09 8.13 1.44
CA PHE A 6 8.99 7.23 1.72
C PHE A 6 7.79 7.64 0.84
N PRO A 7 7.80 7.26 -0.45
CA PRO A 7 6.68 7.59 -1.33
C PRO A 7 5.45 6.75 -0.96
N ILE A 8 4.29 7.39 -0.94
CA ILE A 8 3.02 6.70 -0.80
C ILE A 8 2.76 5.79 -2.01
N ASP A 9 2.18 4.60 -1.79
CA ASP A 9 1.77 3.69 -2.85
C ASP A 9 0.72 4.36 -3.77
N LEU A 10 0.89 4.24 -5.09
CA LEU A 10 -0.09 4.77 -6.06
C LEU A 10 -1.46 4.11 -5.90
N GLY A 11 -1.52 2.91 -5.37
CA GLY A 11 -2.76 2.24 -5.00
C GLY A 11 -3.49 2.97 -3.86
N VAL A 12 -2.76 3.49 -2.87
CA VAL A 12 -3.34 4.32 -1.79
C VAL A 12 -3.93 5.59 -2.38
N LEU A 13 -3.23 6.29 -3.28
CA LEU A 13 -3.76 7.48 -3.96
C LEU A 13 -5.02 7.15 -4.79
N ALA A 14 -5.03 6.00 -5.47
CA ALA A 14 -6.20 5.54 -6.21
C ALA A 14 -7.36 5.21 -5.26
N ALA A 15 -7.08 4.61 -4.10
CA ALA A 15 -8.07 4.32 -3.07
C ALA A 15 -8.71 5.61 -2.54
N VAL A 16 -7.91 6.60 -2.17
CA VAL A 16 -8.41 7.92 -1.74
C VAL A 16 -9.39 8.49 -2.76
N LYS A 17 -9.01 8.51 -4.06
CA LYS A 17 -9.87 9.01 -5.17
C LYS A 17 -11.17 8.22 -5.38
N GLN A 18 -11.23 6.96 -4.97
CA GLN A 18 -12.45 6.16 -5.05
C GLN A 18 -13.33 6.28 -3.81
N LEU A 19 -12.77 6.72 -2.68
CA LEU A 19 -13.45 6.78 -1.37
C LEU A 19 -14.04 8.15 -1.08
N ILE A 20 -13.34 9.23 -1.46
CA ILE A 20 -13.74 10.60 -1.15
C ILE A 20 -13.61 11.50 -2.39
N PRO A 21 -14.47 12.53 -2.54
CA PRO A 21 -14.35 13.50 -3.61
C PRO A 21 -13.12 14.40 -3.43
N PRO A 22 -12.63 15.06 -4.50
CA PRO A 22 -11.63 16.14 -4.38
C PRO A 22 -12.09 17.23 -3.39
N GLU A 23 -11.14 17.99 -2.84
CA GLU A 23 -11.35 19.05 -1.84
C GLU A 23 -11.82 18.55 -0.46
N SER A 24 -12.00 17.24 -0.29
CA SER A 24 -12.27 16.64 1.04
C SER A 24 -11.07 16.83 1.97
N THR A 25 -11.33 16.73 3.27
CA THR A 25 -10.29 16.74 4.31
C THR A 25 -9.84 15.33 4.63
N ILE A 26 -8.53 15.11 4.66
CA ILE A 26 -7.87 13.87 5.08
C ILE A 26 -7.18 14.12 6.42
N LEU A 27 -7.39 13.21 7.37
CA LEU A 27 -6.56 13.10 8.56
C LEU A 27 -5.48 12.03 8.28
N GLU A 28 -4.24 12.46 8.19
CA GLU A 28 -3.08 11.61 7.98
C GLU A 28 -2.33 11.42 9.30
N LEU A 29 -2.07 10.18 9.68
CA LEU A 29 -1.22 9.82 10.81
C LEU A 29 0.14 9.40 10.28
N GLY A 30 1.16 10.20 10.57
CA GLY A 30 2.47 10.16 9.91
C GLY A 30 2.49 11.03 8.66
N SER A 31 3.58 11.71 8.42
CA SER A 31 3.77 12.54 7.23
C SER A 31 5.01 12.12 6.43
N GLY A 32 4.99 12.41 5.13
CA GLY A 32 6.10 12.10 4.26
C GLY A 32 5.96 12.71 2.87
N GLU A 33 6.65 12.13 1.89
CA GLU A 33 6.52 12.58 0.49
C GLU A 33 5.12 12.37 -0.07
N GLY A 34 4.39 11.38 0.45
CA GLY A 34 3.00 11.11 0.10
C GLY A 34 2.08 12.30 0.39
N THR A 35 2.33 13.03 1.47
CA THR A 35 1.59 14.23 1.86
C THR A 35 1.56 15.27 0.73
N ASN A 36 2.69 15.48 0.02
CA ASN A 36 2.76 16.42 -1.12
C ASN A 36 1.85 15.98 -2.30
N LEU A 37 1.58 14.69 -2.46
CA LEU A 37 0.69 14.20 -3.51
C LEU A 37 -0.78 14.34 -3.10
N LEU A 38 -1.08 14.15 -1.81
CA LEU A 38 -2.44 14.30 -1.28
C LEU A 38 -2.87 15.77 -1.31
N THR A 39 -2.01 16.70 -0.90
CA THR A 39 -2.32 18.15 -0.85
C THR A 39 -2.62 18.77 -2.21
N GLN A 40 -2.27 18.10 -3.32
CA GLN A 40 -2.64 18.56 -4.66
C GLN A 40 -4.16 18.59 -4.92
N GLN A 41 -4.94 17.77 -4.19
CA GLN A 41 -6.37 17.61 -4.42
C GLN A 41 -7.21 17.62 -3.14
N TYR A 42 -6.59 17.57 -1.96
CA TYR A 42 -7.25 17.42 -0.66
C TYR A 42 -6.69 18.41 0.36
N SER A 43 -7.50 18.78 1.33
CA SER A 43 -7.01 19.43 2.57
C SER A 43 -6.45 18.35 3.47
N VAL A 44 -5.20 18.47 3.90
CA VAL A 44 -4.54 17.43 4.71
C VAL A 44 -4.17 17.98 6.08
N TYR A 45 -4.58 17.25 7.12
CA TYR A 45 -4.09 17.42 8.49
C TYR A 45 -3.14 16.26 8.78
N SER A 46 -1.85 16.55 8.99
CA SER A 46 -0.85 15.53 9.26
C SER A 46 -0.46 15.54 10.73
N VAL A 47 -0.70 14.42 11.42
CA VAL A 47 -0.22 14.18 12.77
C VAL A 47 1.19 13.61 12.68
N GLU A 48 2.16 14.26 13.32
CA GLU A 48 3.57 13.92 13.18
C GLU A 48 4.28 13.93 14.54
N ASP A 49 5.03 12.88 14.83
CA ASP A 49 5.77 12.76 16.08
C ASP A 49 7.19 13.34 16.02
N ASP A 50 7.81 13.28 14.84
CA ASP A 50 9.15 13.81 14.63
C ASP A 50 9.10 15.28 14.21
N ILE A 51 9.60 16.15 15.06
CA ILE A 51 9.63 17.62 14.83
C ILE A 51 10.35 18.00 13.54
N ASP A 52 11.30 17.18 13.07
CA ASP A 52 12.05 17.43 11.84
C ASP A 52 11.20 17.22 10.58
N TRP A 53 10.08 16.49 10.69
CA TRP A 53 9.12 16.31 9.60
C TRP A 53 7.95 17.28 9.66
N VAL A 54 7.72 17.92 10.80
CA VAL A 54 6.66 18.96 10.91
C VAL A 54 6.96 20.11 9.95
N GLY A 55 5.99 20.40 9.06
CA GLY A 55 6.14 21.43 8.04
C GLY A 55 6.92 20.99 6.79
N TYR A 56 7.20 19.70 6.63
CA TYR A 56 7.84 19.17 5.43
C TYR A 56 7.03 19.46 4.14
N CYS A 57 5.71 19.32 4.20
CA CYS A 57 4.78 19.77 3.17
C CYS A 57 4.11 21.07 3.62
N ALA A 58 4.41 22.19 2.96
CA ALA A 58 3.91 23.50 3.36
C ALA A 58 2.38 23.64 3.23
N GLU A 59 1.78 22.85 2.36
CA GLU A 59 0.34 22.84 2.09
C GLU A 59 -0.47 21.99 3.08
N SER A 60 0.18 21.22 3.95
CA SER A 60 -0.49 20.45 5.02
C SER A 60 -0.57 21.25 6.32
N THR A 61 -1.66 21.02 7.06
CA THR A 61 -1.79 21.52 8.45
C THR A 61 -1.22 20.47 9.41
N TYR A 62 -0.14 20.82 10.10
CA TYR A 62 0.53 19.87 11.00
C TYR A 62 0.00 19.94 12.43
N ILE A 63 -0.13 18.76 13.04
CA ILE A 63 -0.34 18.55 14.46
C ILE A 63 0.91 17.83 14.98
N HIS A 64 1.84 18.58 15.60
CA HIS A 64 2.98 17.93 16.27
C HIS A 64 2.48 17.18 17.51
N CYS A 65 2.65 15.87 17.50
CA CYS A 65 2.13 14.98 18.53
C CYS A 65 3.19 13.95 18.93
N PRO A 66 4.03 14.27 19.94
CA PRO A 66 5.06 13.36 20.42
C PRO A 66 4.48 12.00 20.85
N LEU A 67 5.29 10.95 20.72
CA LEU A 67 4.91 9.62 21.15
C LEU A 67 5.01 9.51 22.67
N VAL A 68 4.03 8.84 23.27
CA VAL A 68 4.01 8.45 24.68
C VAL A 68 3.79 6.96 24.80
N GLU A 69 4.20 6.38 25.92
CA GLU A 69 3.88 4.99 26.23
C GLU A 69 2.39 4.85 26.52
N THR A 70 1.72 3.95 25.83
CA THR A 70 0.34 3.56 26.07
C THR A 70 0.23 2.05 26.28
N TYR A 71 -0.81 1.60 26.92
CA TYR A 71 -1.02 0.20 27.26
C TYR A 71 -2.10 -0.43 26.41
N HIS A 72 -1.75 -1.53 25.72
CA HIS A 72 -2.70 -2.28 24.90
C HIS A 72 -2.51 -3.79 25.09
N LYS A 73 -3.58 -4.50 25.45
CA LYS A 73 -3.64 -5.98 25.58
C LYS A 73 -2.46 -6.59 26.37
N GLY A 74 -2.05 -5.97 27.46
CA GLY A 74 -0.98 -6.49 28.31
C GLY A 74 0.43 -6.08 27.90
N SER A 75 0.58 -5.24 26.90
CA SER A 75 1.86 -4.75 26.38
C SER A 75 1.91 -3.22 26.38
N THR A 76 3.07 -2.66 26.65
CA THR A 76 3.32 -1.23 26.43
C THR A 76 3.65 -1.03 24.97
N VAL A 77 2.97 -0.06 24.35
CA VAL A 77 3.19 0.37 22.96
C VAL A 77 3.42 1.87 22.93
N SER A 78 4.18 2.34 21.97
CA SER A 78 4.39 3.77 21.77
C SER A 78 3.34 4.30 20.80
N TRP A 79 2.69 5.43 21.14
CA TRP A 79 1.65 6.04 20.32
C TRP A 79 1.56 7.54 20.55
N TYR A 80 0.95 8.25 19.64
CA TYR A 80 0.69 9.68 19.76
C TYR A 80 -0.01 10.04 21.07
N ASP A 81 0.37 11.13 21.68
CA ASP A 81 -0.25 11.62 22.92
C ASP A 81 -1.76 11.87 22.73
N ALA A 82 -2.57 11.10 23.45
CA ALA A 82 -4.02 11.12 23.31
C ALA A 82 -4.64 12.48 23.69
N ASP A 83 -4.04 13.18 24.66
CA ASP A 83 -4.52 14.49 25.10
C ASP A 83 -4.23 15.58 24.06
N ILE A 84 -3.09 15.48 23.38
CA ILE A 84 -2.74 16.38 22.26
C ILE A 84 -3.65 16.10 21.08
N LEU A 85 -3.86 14.82 20.72
CA LEU A 85 -4.80 14.45 19.66
C LEU A 85 -6.20 15.00 19.94
N ALA A 86 -6.76 14.70 21.11
CA ALA A 86 -8.12 15.10 21.47
C ALA A 86 -8.38 16.62 21.39
N LYS A 87 -7.33 17.42 21.57
CA LYS A 87 -7.42 18.90 21.53
C LYS A 87 -7.24 19.50 20.13
N ASN A 88 -6.54 18.80 19.23
CA ASN A 88 -6.06 19.39 18.00
C ASN A 88 -6.58 18.69 16.73
N LEU A 89 -7.23 17.53 16.85
CA LEU A 89 -7.86 16.88 15.70
C LEU A 89 -8.89 17.80 15.06
N PRO A 90 -8.96 17.88 13.71
CA PRO A 90 -10.02 18.61 13.03
C PRO A 90 -11.38 18.01 13.36
N GLU A 91 -12.40 18.86 13.49
CA GLU A 91 -13.78 18.40 13.77
C GLU A 91 -14.37 17.61 12.60
N ASP A 92 -14.00 17.96 11.38
CA ASP A 92 -14.52 17.31 10.18
C ASP A 92 -13.38 16.87 9.25
N TYR A 93 -13.41 15.59 8.90
CA TYR A 93 -12.57 14.96 7.88
C TYR A 93 -13.31 13.74 7.32
N GLN A 94 -13.01 13.40 6.06
CA GLN A 94 -13.74 12.38 5.32
C GLN A 94 -12.97 11.08 5.14
N LEU A 95 -11.70 11.03 5.56
CA LEU A 95 -10.85 9.86 5.48
C LEU A 95 -9.73 9.93 6.53
N ILE A 96 -9.35 8.77 7.06
CA ILE A 96 -8.14 8.60 7.89
C ILE A 96 -7.14 7.78 7.08
N LEU A 97 -5.92 8.32 6.92
CA LEU A 97 -4.78 7.59 6.37
C LEU A 97 -3.79 7.31 7.51
N VAL A 98 -3.47 6.03 7.73
CA VAL A 98 -2.57 5.58 8.79
C VAL A 98 -1.26 5.13 8.15
N ASP A 99 -0.27 6.01 8.12
CA ASP A 99 1.09 5.75 7.65
C ASP A 99 2.14 5.91 8.77
N GLY A 100 1.72 6.38 9.93
CA GLY A 100 2.53 6.57 11.13
C GLY A 100 1.86 6.02 12.40
N PRO A 101 2.59 6.07 13.52
CA PRO A 101 4.00 6.42 13.63
C PRO A 101 4.93 5.42 12.95
N SER A 102 6.23 5.72 12.89
CA SER A 102 7.20 4.87 12.18
C SER A 102 7.14 3.41 12.67
N GLY A 103 7.38 2.44 11.76
CA GLY A 103 7.25 1.01 12.05
C GLY A 103 8.08 0.47 13.23
N LYS A 104 9.08 1.23 13.72
CA LYS A 104 9.83 0.89 14.93
C LYS A 104 9.03 1.12 16.22
N SER A 105 8.12 2.09 16.20
CA SER A 105 7.24 2.41 17.33
C SER A 105 5.99 1.55 17.34
N GLY A 106 5.64 0.96 16.18
CA GLY A 106 4.44 0.17 15.98
C GLY A 106 3.18 1.05 15.86
N ARG A 107 2.12 0.49 15.30
CA ARG A 107 0.84 1.20 15.10
C ARG A 107 -0.28 0.64 15.95
N PHE A 108 0.02 -0.29 16.89
CA PHE A 108 -0.99 -0.91 17.77
C PHE A 108 -1.71 0.07 18.69
N GLY A 109 -1.09 1.22 18.98
CA GLY A 109 -1.73 2.27 19.77
C GLY A 109 -3.00 2.85 19.13
N LEU A 110 -3.17 2.71 17.79
CA LEU A 110 -4.42 3.06 17.11
C LEU A 110 -5.61 2.31 17.69
N LEU A 111 -5.47 1.00 17.95
CA LEU A 111 -6.56 0.18 18.51
C LEU A 111 -6.99 0.63 19.89
N ALA A 112 -6.04 1.05 20.74
CA ALA A 112 -6.33 1.56 22.08
C ALA A 112 -7.03 2.93 22.05
N ASN A 113 -6.75 3.73 21.04
CA ASN A 113 -7.17 5.12 20.92
C ASN A 113 -8.20 5.36 19.81
N ILE A 114 -8.76 4.31 19.22
CA ILE A 114 -9.69 4.45 18.08
C ILE A 114 -10.92 5.29 18.38
N SER A 115 -11.34 5.38 19.65
CA SER A 115 -12.45 6.21 20.09
C SER A 115 -12.21 7.72 19.97
N LEU A 116 -10.96 8.16 19.80
CA LEU A 116 -10.63 9.58 19.55
C LEU A 116 -10.95 9.99 18.10
N PHE A 117 -11.09 9.04 17.21
CA PHE A 117 -11.29 9.28 15.79
C PHE A 117 -12.74 9.08 15.37
N ARG A 118 -13.10 9.74 14.28
CA ARG A 118 -14.41 9.50 13.64
C ARG A 118 -14.53 8.04 13.22
N ASN A 119 -15.65 7.45 13.59
CA ASN A 119 -15.93 6.05 13.26
C ASN A 119 -16.87 5.88 12.05
N ASP A 120 -17.22 6.94 11.34
CA ASP A 120 -18.13 6.96 10.19
C ASP A 120 -17.42 7.19 8.85
N VAL A 121 -16.10 7.36 8.88
CA VAL A 121 -15.26 7.60 7.69
C VAL A 121 -14.44 6.37 7.30
N PRO A 122 -13.99 6.24 6.03
CA PRO A 122 -13.03 5.23 5.62
C PRO A 122 -11.69 5.40 6.32
N ILE A 123 -11.01 4.27 6.59
CA ILE A 123 -9.67 4.22 7.15
C ILE A 123 -8.79 3.42 6.17
N ILE A 124 -7.69 4.01 5.74
CA ILE A 124 -6.65 3.31 4.97
C ILE A 124 -5.47 3.09 5.91
N ILE A 125 -4.98 1.85 5.98
CA ILE A 125 -3.75 1.50 6.73
C ILE A 125 -2.70 1.12 5.71
N ASP A 126 -1.62 1.87 5.64
CA ASP A 126 -0.48 1.58 4.77
C ASP A 126 0.44 0.52 5.38
N ASP A 127 1.32 -0.04 4.56
CA ASP A 127 2.30 -1.06 4.94
C ASP A 127 1.68 -2.39 5.44
N THR A 128 0.45 -2.72 5.09
CA THR A 128 -0.18 -3.99 5.54
C THR A 128 0.44 -5.24 4.93
N ILE A 129 1.48 -5.12 4.14
CA ILE A 129 2.41 -6.21 3.82
C ILE A 129 3.15 -6.68 5.07
N ARG A 130 3.34 -5.83 6.06
CA ARG A 130 3.88 -6.18 7.36
C ARG A 130 2.80 -6.85 8.21
N SER A 131 3.18 -7.93 8.91
CA SER A 131 2.24 -8.71 9.71
C SER A 131 1.56 -7.93 10.83
N GLU A 132 2.26 -6.93 11.40
CA GLU A 132 1.72 -6.09 12.48
C GLU A 132 0.61 -5.20 11.98
N GLU A 133 0.84 -4.45 10.89
CA GLU A 133 -0.15 -3.57 10.27
C GLU A 133 -1.34 -4.36 9.71
N ALA A 134 -1.09 -5.54 9.13
CA ALA A 134 -2.17 -6.43 8.71
C ALA A 134 -3.03 -6.92 9.89
N ASN A 135 -2.44 -7.18 11.05
CA ASN A 135 -3.18 -7.55 12.26
C ASN A 135 -4.02 -6.37 12.77
N ILE A 136 -3.44 -5.16 12.80
CA ILE A 136 -4.15 -3.94 13.19
C ILE A 136 -5.37 -3.73 12.29
N ALA A 137 -5.20 -3.88 10.96
CA ALA A 137 -6.29 -3.73 10.00
C ALA A 137 -7.43 -4.71 10.28
N ARG A 138 -7.12 -6.00 10.54
CA ARG A 138 -8.11 -7.03 10.87
C ARG A 138 -8.83 -6.74 12.18
N GLU A 139 -8.07 -6.41 13.23
CA GLU A 139 -8.65 -6.11 14.55
C GLU A 139 -9.54 -4.87 14.49
N LEU A 140 -9.08 -3.83 13.78
CA LEU A 140 -9.84 -2.59 13.63
C LEU A 140 -11.14 -2.81 12.85
N ALA A 141 -11.08 -3.57 11.76
CA ALA A 141 -12.27 -3.94 10.99
C ALA A 141 -13.29 -4.72 11.85
N PHE A 142 -12.80 -5.64 12.69
CA PHE A 142 -13.63 -6.40 13.62
C PHE A 142 -14.26 -5.47 14.70
N LEU A 143 -13.45 -4.60 15.33
CA LEU A 143 -13.92 -3.68 16.36
C LEU A 143 -14.98 -2.71 15.83
N LEU A 144 -14.79 -2.21 14.62
CA LEU A 144 -15.72 -1.29 13.98
C LEU A 144 -16.89 -1.98 13.28
N ASN A 145 -16.89 -3.31 13.20
CA ASN A 145 -17.85 -4.12 12.45
C ASN A 145 -18.00 -3.64 10.99
N ARG A 146 -16.87 -3.57 10.26
CA ARG A 146 -16.79 -3.02 8.90
C ARG A 146 -16.10 -3.95 7.92
N PRO A 147 -16.44 -3.88 6.63
CA PRO A 147 -15.70 -4.54 5.57
C PRO A 147 -14.22 -4.14 5.57
N LEU A 148 -13.35 -5.14 5.39
CA LEU A 148 -11.93 -5.00 5.19
C LEU A 148 -11.60 -5.41 3.75
N TYR A 149 -10.92 -4.52 3.02
CA TYR A 149 -10.38 -4.79 1.69
C TYR A 149 -8.86 -4.72 1.78
N THR A 150 -8.20 -5.83 1.50
CA THR A 150 -6.74 -5.93 1.55
C THR A 150 -6.18 -5.89 0.14
N PHE A 151 -5.27 -4.97 -0.08
CA PHE A 151 -4.47 -4.83 -1.29
C PHE A 151 -3.03 -5.27 -1.00
N TRP A 152 -2.17 -5.17 -2.00
CA TRP A 152 -0.80 -5.67 -1.88
C TRP A 152 0.00 -5.07 -0.69
N ASN A 153 -0.05 -3.77 -0.45
CA ASN A 153 0.72 -3.10 0.60
C ASN A 153 -0.14 -2.28 1.57
N PHE A 154 -1.43 -2.18 1.35
CA PHE A 154 -2.33 -1.43 2.21
C PHE A 154 -3.69 -2.12 2.34
N SER A 155 -4.45 -1.69 3.33
CA SER A 155 -5.82 -2.18 3.56
C SER A 155 -6.79 -1.02 3.76
N ILE A 156 -8.02 -1.22 3.35
CA ILE A 156 -9.11 -0.27 3.48
C ILE A 156 -10.17 -0.85 4.41
N ILE A 157 -10.54 -0.09 5.44
CA ILE A 157 -11.68 -0.36 6.31
C ILE A 157 -12.70 0.74 6.06
N THR A 158 -13.87 0.40 5.56
CA THR A 158 -14.84 1.40 5.14
C THR A 158 -16.26 1.06 5.61
N PRO A 159 -17.09 2.07 5.98
CA PRO A 159 -18.49 1.85 6.31
C PRO A 159 -19.34 1.46 5.09
N VAL A 160 -18.82 1.65 3.87
CA VAL A 160 -19.55 1.41 2.61
C VAL A 160 -18.90 0.27 1.85
N ILE A 161 -19.71 -0.63 1.30
CA ILE A 161 -19.24 -1.72 0.45
C ILE A 161 -18.72 -1.13 -0.87
N LEU A 162 -17.47 -1.43 -1.21
CA LEU A 162 -16.88 -1.02 -2.47
C LEU A 162 -17.45 -1.84 -3.62
N SER A 163 -17.75 -1.18 -4.73
CA SER A 163 -18.12 -1.85 -5.98
C SER A 163 -16.91 -2.55 -6.60
N ASN A 164 -17.16 -3.60 -7.38
CA ASN A 164 -16.10 -4.31 -8.12
C ASN A 164 -15.30 -3.37 -9.03
N LEU A 165 -15.94 -2.32 -9.58
CA LEU A 165 -15.24 -1.33 -10.39
C LEU A 165 -14.27 -0.48 -9.60
N GLN A 166 -14.63 -0.07 -8.36
CA GLN A 166 -13.73 0.68 -7.47
C GLN A 166 -12.54 -0.20 -7.08
N ILE A 167 -12.81 -1.43 -6.65
CA ILE A 167 -11.78 -2.41 -6.31
C ILE A 167 -10.81 -2.61 -7.49
N ALA A 168 -11.33 -2.87 -8.69
CA ALA A 168 -10.49 -3.06 -9.88
C ALA A 168 -9.61 -1.85 -10.22
N LYS A 169 -10.12 -0.63 -10.07
CA LYS A 169 -9.34 0.60 -10.30
C LYS A 169 -8.20 0.74 -9.28
N ILE A 170 -8.48 0.47 -8.01
CA ILE A 170 -7.48 0.53 -6.93
C ILE A 170 -6.39 -0.50 -7.17
N GLN A 171 -6.76 -1.75 -7.45
CA GLN A 171 -5.82 -2.84 -7.76
C GLN A 171 -4.95 -2.54 -8.96
N HIS A 172 -5.56 -2.04 -10.04
CA HIS A 172 -4.81 -1.71 -11.25
C HIS A 172 -3.74 -0.65 -10.97
N ALA A 173 -4.04 0.37 -10.16
CA ALA A 173 -3.08 1.38 -9.77
C ALA A 173 -1.96 0.81 -8.89
N ALA A 174 -2.29 -0.01 -7.90
CA ALA A 174 -1.33 -0.66 -7.01
C ALA A 174 -0.36 -1.59 -7.78
N LEU A 175 -0.85 -2.37 -8.74
CA LEU A 175 -0.05 -3.33 -9.51
C LEU A 175 0.81 -2.70 -10.60
N ASN A 176 0.47 -1.52 -11.10
CA ASN A 176 1.24 -0.87 -12.17
C ASN A 176 2.63 -0.38 -11.75
N VAL A 177 2.89 -0.30 -10.46
CA VAL A 177 4.17 0.18 -9.89
C VAL A 177 5.15 -0.96 -9.63
N LEU A 178 4.68 -2.23 -9.65
CA LEU A 178 5.49 -3.36 -9.23
C LEU A 178 6.59 -3.69 -10.22
N THR A 179 7.82 -3.79 -9.71
CA THR A 179 8.97 -4.33 -10.40
C THR A 179 8.88 -5.87 -10.46
N LYS A 180 9.68 -6.52 -11.32
CA LYS A 180 9.72 -7.99 -11.41
C LYS A 180 10.12 -8.69 -10.11
N GLU A 181 10.84 -8.01 -9.23
CA GLU A 181 11.25 -8.56 -7.92
C GLU A 181 10.10 -8.48 -6.91
N GLU A 182 9.36 -7.38 -6.94
CA GLU A 182 8.16 -7.17 -6.15
C GLU A 182 7.06 -8.17 -6.53
N ASP A 183 6.91 -8.51 -7.83
CA ASP A 183 5.98 -9.56 -8.28
C ASP A 183 6.25 -10.92 -7.59
N LYS A 184 7.54 -11.29 -7.36
CA LYS A 184 7.90 -12.53 -6.64
C LYS A 184 7.56 -12.45 -5.15
N TYR A 185 7.76 -11.29 -4.56
CA TYR A 185 7.45 -11.06 -3.15
C TYR A 185 5.96 -11.11 -2.90
N LEU A 186 5.16 -10.54 -3.80
CA LEU A 186 3.69 -10.61 -3.81
C LEU A 186 3.18 -12.05 -3.86
N LEU A 187 3.69 -12.86 -4.79
CA LEU A 187 3.30 -14.28 -4.88
C LEU A 187 3.59 -15.02 -3.58
N SER A 188 4.73 -14.74 -2.95
CA SER A 188 5.10 -15.30 -1.66
C SER A 188 4.16 -14.84 -0.53
N TYR A 189 3.71 -13.61 -0.56
CA TYR A 189 2.77 -13.05 0.43
C TYR A 189 1.38 -13.67 0.29
N PHE A 190 0.81 -13.66 -0.91
CA PHE A 190 -0.51 -14.24 -1.17
C PHE A 190 -0.55 -15.75 -0.90
N SER A 191 0.52 -16.48 -1.21
CA SER A 191 0.60 -17.90 -0.87
C SER A 191 0.64 -18.19 0.63
N ARG A 192 1.02 -17.20 1.46
CA ARG A 192 0.96 -17.30 2.93
C ARG A 192 -0.41 -16.92 3.48
N CYS A 193 -1.09 -15.95 2.90
CA CYS A 193 -2.45 -15.58 3.30
C CYS A 193 -3.45 -16.71 3.08
N ASP A 194 -3.27 -17.53 2.03
CA ASP A 194 -4.11 -18.69 1.72
C ASP A 194 -4.04 -19.82 2.78
N ARG A 195 -3.06 -19.76 3.70
CA ARG A 195 -2.90 -20.76 4.78
C ARG A 195 -3.58 -20.37 6.10
N THR A 196 -4.19 -19.20 6.19
CA THR A 196 -4.85 -18.71 7.42
C THR A 196 -6.35 -19.03 7.48
N THR A 197 -6.84 -19.99 6.70
CA THR A 197 -8.25 -20.38 6.58
C THR A 197 -8.86 -21.08 7.80
N ASP A 198 -8.14 -21.21 8.93
CA ASP A 198 -8.63 -21.91 10.13
C ASP A 198 -9.41 -21.05 11.14
N PHE A 199 -9.62 -19.77 10.87
CA PHE A 199 -10.49 -18.94 11.69
C PHE A 199 -11.79 -18.67 10.94
N GLY A 200 -12.93 -19.03 11.54
CA GLY A 200 -14.29 -18.90 11.00
C GLY A 200 -14.53 -17.60 10.24
N LEU A 201 -14.25 -17.66 8.96
CA LEU A 201 -14.25 -16.50 8.06
C LEU A 201 -15.68 -16.07 7.82
N SER A 202 -15.94 -14.78 8.00
CA SER A 202 -17.20 -14.14 7.62
C SER A 202 -17.39 -14.20 6.09
N TYR A 203 -18.58 -13.89 5.60
CA TYR A 203 -18.85 -13.79 4.16
C TYR A 203 -17.82 -12.90 3.44
N TYR A 204 -17.38 -11.82 4.08
CA TYR A 204 -16.40 -10.88 3.56
C TYR A 204 -15.00 -11.48 3.43
N ASP A 205 -14.60 -12.31 4.40
CA ASP A 205 -13.31 -13.00 4.37
C ASP A 205 -13.23 -13.98 3.20
N ASN A 206 -14.34 -14.67 2.86
CA ASN A 206 -14.42 -15.55 1.70
C ASN A 206 -14.30 -14.77 0.37
N VAL A 207 -14.91 -13.59 0.28
CA VAL A 207 -14.79 -12.71 -0.91
C VAL A 207 -13.37 -12.22 -1.06
N ILE A 208 -12.72 -11.81 0.03
CA ILE A 208 -11.32 -11.37 0.03
C ILE A 208 -10.38 -12.54 -0.33
N ALA A 209 -10.60 -13.73 0.23
CA ALA A 209 -9.79 -14.90 -0.08
C ALA A 209 -9.88 -15.28 -1.56
N GLU A 210 -11.08 -15.26 -2.17
CA GLU A 210 -11.26 -15.54 -3.58
C GLU A 210 -10.62 -14.47 -4.47
N GLU A 211 -10.71 -13.20 -4.08
CA GLU A 211 -10.06 -12.09 -4.77
C GLU A 211 -8.53 -12.21 -4.73
N LEU A 212 -7.96 -12.52 -3.57
CA LEU A 212 -6.53 -12.79 -3.40
C LEU A 212 -6.09 -13.99 -4.27
N ARG A 213 -6.92 -15.03 -4.38
CA ARG A 213 -6.67 -16.17 -5.26
C ARG A 213 -6.61 -15.76 -6.73
N LEU A 214 -7.58 -14.96 -7.19
CA LEU A 214 -7.63 -14.45 -8.56
C LEU A 214 -6.44 -13.53 -8.87
N GLN A 215 -6.01 -12.69 -7.93
CA GLN A 215 -4.83 -11.86 -8.07
C GLN A 215 -3.56 -12.70 -8.21
N THR A 216 -3.40 -13.71 -7.36
CA THR A 216 -2.27 -14.64 -7.43
C THR A 216 -2.21 -15.34 -8.79
N GLU A 217 -3.35 -15.76 -9.30
CA GLU A 217 -3.47 -16.40 -10.62
C GLU A 217 -3.09 -15.42 -11.76
N LEU A 218 -3.57 -14.17 -11.70
CA LEU A 218 -3.21 -13.11 -12.65
C LEU A 218 -1.70 -12.82 -12.65
N ILE A 219 -1.08 -12.73 -11.48
CA ILE A 219 0.37 -12.52 -11.35
C ILE A 219 1.13 -13.71 -11.93
N SER A 220 0.69 -14.94 -11.66
CA SER A 220 1.31 -16.16 -12.19
C SER A 220 1.23 -16.22 -13.72
N LEU A 221 0.08 -15.83 -14.29
CA LEU A 221 -0.11 -15.73 -15.75
C LEU A 221 0.78 -14.65 -16.36
N ARG A 222 0.92 -13.50 -15.71
CA ARG A 222 1.80 -12.41 -16.14
C ARG A 222 3.28 -12.84 -16.14
N LEU A 223 3.72 -13.53 -15.08
CA LEU A 223 5.06 -14.08 -15.00
C LEU A 223 5.32 -15.14 -16.09
N SER A 224 4.33 -15.99 -16.37
CA SER A 224 4.38 -17.01 -17.42
C SER A 224 4.46 -16.35 -18.80
N LYS A 225 3.68 -15.30 -19.05
CA LYS A 225 3.75 -14.52 -20.29
C LYS A 225 5.12 -13.87 -20.48
N ASN A 226 5.66 -13.21 -19.45
CA ASN A 226 6.98 -12.61 -19.51
C ASN A 226 8.08 -13.64 -19.78
N ARG A 227 7.92 -14.88 -19.29
CA ARG A 227 8.82 -15.98 -19.55
C ARG A 227 8.74 -16.43 -21.01
N LEU A 228 7.53 -16.54 -21.57
CA LEU A 228 7.30 -16.85 -22.99
C LEU A 228 7.89 -15.78 -23.90
N ASP A 229 7.64 -14.50 -23.63
CA ASP A 229 8.20 -13.37 -24.39
C ASP A 229 9.75 -13.38 -24.35
N SER A 230 10.35 -13.77 -23.23
CA SER A 230 11.79 -13.91 -23.09
C SER A 230 12.35 -15.07 -23.95
N ILE A 231 11.61 -16.20 -23.99
CA ILE A 231 11.95 -17.36 -24.80
C ILE A 231 11.85 -17.00 -26.29
N GLU A 232 10.75 -16.38 -26.71
CA GLU A 232 10.57 -15.95 -28.11
C GLU A 232 11.67 -14.99 -28.58
N ARG A 233 12.04 -14.00 -27.75
CA ARG A 233 13.17 -13.10 -28.05
C ARG A 233 14.46 -13.85 -28.14
N SER A 234 14.71 -14.86 -27.30
CA SER A 234 15.91 -15.69 -27.33
C SER A 234 15.97 -16.52 -28.60
N TYR A 235 14.86 -17.14 -28.99
CA TYR A 235 14.77 -17.92 -30.26
C TYR A 235 14.92 -17.02 -31.48
N SER A 236 14.30 -15.85 -31.53
CA SER A 236 14.44 -14.90 -32.61
C SER A 236 15.88 -14.41 -32.76
N LEU A 237 16.58 -14.17 -31.65
CA LEU A 237 18.01 -13.82 -31.66
C LEU A 237 18.90 -14.99 -32.14
N MET A 238 18.55 -16.22 -31.74
CA MET A 238 19.29 -17.42 -32.16
C MET A 238 19.11 -17.69 -33.66
N LEU A 239 17.87 -17.61 -34.14
CA LEU A 239 17.58 -17.73 -35.59
C LEU A 239 18.25 -16.61 -36.40
N GLY A 240 18.15 -15.36 -35.92
CA GLY A 240 18.83 -14.24 -36.57
C GLY A 240 20.33 -14.44 -36.65
N ARG A 241 20.98 -14.96 -35.61
CA ARG A 241 22.42 -15.32 -35.64
C ARG A 241 22.74 -16.49 -36.58
N PHE A 242 21.85 -17.47 -36.64
CA PHE A 242 22.02 -18.63 -37.50
C PHE A 242 21.96 -18.24 -39.02
N PHE A 243 21.01 -17.37 -39.38
CA PHE A 243 20.86 -16.87 -40.74
C PHE A 243 21.94 -15.84 -41.14
N THR A 244 22.45 -15.05 -40.18
CA THR A 244 23.48 -14.03 -40.49
C THR A 244 24.92 -14.54 -40.38
N ALA A 245 25.15 -15.67 -39.70
CA ALA A 245 26.49 -16.26 -39.57
C ALA A 245 27.18 -16.58 -40.93
N PRO A 246 26.51 -17.17 -41.93
CA PRO A 246 27.12 -17.42 -43.26
C PRO A 246 27.53 -16.11 -43.94
N PHE A 247 26.71 -15.05 -43.87
CA PHE A 247 27.02 -13.75 -44.47
C PHE A 247 28.21 -13.05 -43.80
N ARG A 248 28.36 -13.18 -42.47
CA ARG A 248 29.52 -12.64 -41.73
C ARG A 248 30.81 -13.40 -42.06
N ALA A 249 30.73 -14.71 -42.20
CA ALA A 249 31.90 -15.52 -42.65
C ALA A 249 32.31 -15.15 -44.06
N PHE A 250 31.38 -14.92 -44.98
CA PHE A 250 31.64 -14.51 -46.35
C PHE A 250 32.29 -13.12 -46.40
N SER A 251 31.82 -12.16 -45.64
CA SER A 251 32.37 -10.80 -45.60
C SER A 251 33.80 -10.74 -45.04
N LEU A 252 34.18 -11.66 -44.14
CA LEU A 252 35.51 -11.77 -43.58
C LEU A 252 36.50 -12.40 -44.56
N LEU A 253 36.02 -13.27 -45.46
CA LEU A 253 36.85 -13.86 -46.52
C LEU A 253 37.19 -12.85 -47.64
N PHE A 254 36.30 -11.92 -47.93
CA PHE A 254 36.56 -10.86 -48.91
C PHE A 254 37.45 -9.72 -48.38
N LYS A 255 37.46 -9.46 -47.06
CA LYS A 255 38.37 -8.47 -46.45
C LYS A 255 39.83 -8.91 -46.31
N ARG A 256 40.14 -10.18 -46.55
CA ARG A 256 41.52 -10.71 -46.51
C ARG A 256 42.19 -10.78 -47.87
N ARG A 257 41.53 -10.30 -48.93
CA ARG A 257 42.09 -10.31 -50.30
C ARG A 257 42.20 -8.92 -50.95
N GLY A 258 42.18 -7.87 -50.12
CA GLY A 258 42.46 -6.50 -50.51
C GLY A 258 43.69 -5.93 -49.80
#